data_0b1c5f6605eac3230d6995d363c37fd4
#
_entry.id   0b1c5f6605eac3230d6995d363c37fd4
#
_cell.length_a   1.000
_cell.length_b   1.000
_cell.length_c   1.000
_cell.angle_alpha   90.00
_cell.angle_beta   90.00
_cell.angle_gamma   90.00
#
_symmetry.space_group_name_H-M   'P 1'
#
loop_
_entity.id
_entity.type
_entity.pdbx_description
1 polymer ?
#
loop_
_entity_poly.entity_id
_entity_poly.type
_entity_poly.pdbx_seq_one_letter_code
_entity_poly.pdbx_strand_id
1 'polypeptide(L)'
;MGQLSIIALVLMGTLGVLGHQSAVDIGNTQPHKLAAIELLDKTGPNAPMRIGGEMTDTGKAEGGIVIPGLLSILAGYSPEAVVKGLDQIPRDKWPPLVVHALFDIKMALVGLSTALIALAVFFYWRYKSFPRLFRTMLIPFGVLGLLMVELGWYITELGRQSWTIVGKQLTADAFTVGANIHNSIIVFVLLFGVLGLSTLFALSYATKHWRNTEKQSW
;
A
#
# COMPACT_ATOMS: atom_id res chain seq x y z
N MET A 1 2.81 20.66 17.30
CA MET A 1 2.82 19.19 17.22
C MET A 1 1.45 18.56 17.57
N GLY A 2 0.82 18.90 18.70
CA GLY A 2 -0.45 18.27 19.11
C GLY A 2 -1.61 18.48 18.13
N GLN A 3 -1.78 19.68 17.58
CA GLN A 3 -2.80 19.94 16.56
C GLN A 3 -2.55 19.11 15.29
N LEU A 4 -1.29 18.97 14.88
CA LEU A 4 -0.91 18.14 13.74
C LEU A 4 -1.23 16.66 13.98
N SER A 5 -1.06 16.15 15.20
CA SER A 5 -1.42 14.77 15.54
C SER A 5 -2.94 14.53 15.45
N ILE A 6 -3.76 15.51 15.83
CA ILE A 6 -5.22 15.43 15.71
C ILE A 6 -5.62 15.41 14.22
N ILE A 7 -5.06 16.32 13.43
CA ILE A 7 -5.30 16.34 11.97
C ILE A 7 -4.88 15.00 11.34
N ALA A 8 -3.71 14.49 11.70
CA ALA A 8 -3.24 13.19 11.20
C ALA A 8 -4.18 12.05 11.57
N LEU A 9 -4.74 12.03 12.80
CA LEU A 9 -5.70 11.00 13.22
C LEU A 9 -7.00 11.07 12.41
N VAL A 10 -7.51 12.26 12.14
CA VAL A 10 -8.70 12.48 11.30
C VAL A 10 -8.42 11.99 9.87
N LEU A 11 -7.25 12.34 9.30
CA LEU A 11 -6.84 11.87 7.98
C LEU A 11 -6.72 10.34 7.91
N MET A 12 -6.18 9.69 8.96
CA MET A 12 -6.13 8.23 9.03
C MET A 12 -7.52 7.60 9.05
N GLY A 13 -8.47 8.17 9.78
CA GLY A 13 -9.87 7.74 9.75
C GLY A 13 -10.49 7.87 8.35
N THR A 14 -10.25 8.98 7.67
CA THR A 14 -10.69 9.21 6.29
C THR A 14 -10.08 8.18 5.33
N LEU A 15 -8.78 7.89 5.47
CA LEU A 15 -8.10 6.85 4.68
C LEU A 15 -8.70 5.47 4.93
N GLY A 16 -9.15 5.15 6.14
CA GLY A 16 -9.84 3.90 6.45
C GLY A 16 -11.16 3.77 5.67
N VAL A 17 -11.96 4.83 5.62
CA VAL A 17 -13.21 4.85 4.83
C VAL A 17 -12.93 4.70 3.33
N LEU A 18 -11.96 5.45 2.80
CA LEU A 18 -11.56 5.37 1.40
C LEU A 18 -10.98 3.98 1.06
N GLY A 19 -10.24 3.38 1.97
CA GLY A 19 -9.70 2.02 1.82
C GLY A 19 -10.81 0.97 1.73
N HIS A 20 -11.85 1.08 2.55
CA HIS A 20 -13.02 0.22 2.47
C HIS A 20 -13.75 0.39 1.13
N GLN A 21 -14.01 1.63 0.71
CA GLN A 21 -14.61 1.90 -0.59
C GLN A 21 -13.79 1.31 -1.74
N SER A 22 -12.46 1.44 -1.68
CA SER A 22 -11.54 0.85 -2.67
C SER A 22 -11.62 -0.69 -2.67
N ALA A 23 -11.79 -1.34 -1.54
CA ALA A 23 -11.96 -2.80 -1.49
C ALA A 23 -13.24 -3.25 -2.21
N VAL A 24 -14.34 -2.53 -2.02
CA VAL A 24 -15.61 -2.77 -2.74
C VAL A 24 -15.43 -2.59 -4.25
N ASP A 25 -14.80 -1.49 -4.67
CA ASP A 25 -14.56 -1.21 -6.10
C ASP A 25 -13.65 -2.26 -6.75
N ILE A 26 -12.58 -2.66 -6.05
CA ILE A 26 -11.66 -3.72 -6.53
C ILE A 26 -12.39 -5.06 -6.60
N GLY A 27 -13.21 -5.41 -5.62
CA GLY A 27 -14.02 -6.64 -5.65
C GLY A 27 -14.93 -6.73 -6.87
N ASN A 28 -15.50 -5.59 -7.28
CA ASN A 28 -16.40 -5.51 -8.44
C ASN A 28 -15.67 -5.43 -9.79
N THR A 29 -14.57 -4.68 -9.86
CA THR A 29 -13.88 -4.36 -11.11
C THR A 29 -12.66 -5.23 -11.40
N GLN A 30 -11.96 -5.68 -10.35
CA GLN A 30 -10.71 -6.44 -10.42
C GLN A 30 -10.72 -7.62 -9.40
N PRO A 31 -11.68 -8.56 -9.49
CA PRO A 31 -11.82 -9.62 -8.47
C PRO A 31 -10.57 -10.50 -8.34
N HIS A 32 -9.82 -10.73 -9.42
CA HIS A 32 -8.55 -11.46 -9.40
C HIS A 32 -7.51 -10.79 -8.50
N LYS A 33 -7.47 -9.47 -8.51
CA LYS A 33 -6.57 -8.68 -7.67
C LYS A 33 -6.94 -8.80 -6.19
N LEU A 34 -8.24 -8.67 -5.86
CA LEU A 34 -8.71 -8.83 -4.49
C LEU A 34 -8.43 -10.24 -3.99
N ALA A 35 -8.73 -11.27 -4.79
CA ALA A 35 -8.47 -12.67 -4.43
C ALA A 35 -6.99 -12.96 -4.21
N ALA A 36 -6.08 -12.37 -4.99
CA ALA A 36 -4.64 -12.53 -4.80
C ALA A 36 -4.11 -11.78 -3.58
N ILE A 37 -4.62 -10.56 -3.31
CA ILE A 37 -4.25 -9.77 -2.11
C ILE A 37 -4.65 -10.49 -0.83
N GLU A 38 -5.80 -11.16 -0.81
CA GLU A 38 -6.34 -11.83 0.37
C GLU A 38 -6.07 -13.34 0.41
N LEU A 39 -5.32 -13.89 -0.57
CA LEU A 39 -5.14 -15.33 -0.77
C LEU A 39 -6.46 -16.10 -0.71
N LEU A 40 -7.52 -15.56 -1.31
CA LEU A 40 -8.82 -16.19 -1.34
C LEU A 40 -8.84 -17.31 -2.38
N ASP A 41 -8.73 -18.55 -1.94
CA ASP A 41 -8.66 -19.73 -2.79
C ASP A 41 -10.03 -20.14 -3.36
N LYS A 42 -11.13 -19.89 -2.65
CA LYS A 42 -12.49 -20.29 -3.04
C LYS A 42 -13.48 -19.14 -3.10
N THR A 43 -14.29 -19.16 -4.14
CA THR A 43 -15.42 -18.25 -4.30
C THR A 43 -16.56 -18.63 -3.36
N GLY A 44 -17.12 -17.67 -2.64
CA GLY A 44 -18.28 -17.91 -1.79
C GLY A 44 -18.65 -16.75 -0.88
N PRO A 45 -19.76 -16.91 -0.13
CA PRO A 45 -20.10 -16.06 0.99
C PRO A 45 -19.21 -16.36 2.19
N ASN A 46 -19.28 -15.50 3.21
CA ASN A 46 -18.44 -15.62 4.41
C ASN A 46 -16.94 -15.73 4.07
N ALA A 47 -16.51 -15.06 2.99
CA ALA A 47 -15.14 -15.10 2.55
C ALA A 47 -14.21 -14.60 3.68
N PRO A 48 -13.20 -15.36 4.06
CA PRO A 48 -12.29 -14.99 5.13
C PRO A 48 -11.31 -13.93 4.66
N MET A 49 -10.91 -13.06 5.57
CA MET A 49 -9.70 -12.25 5.42
C MET A 49 -8.52 -13.02 6.01
N ARG A 50 -7.41 -13.06 5.28
CA ARG A 50 -6.20 -13.77 5.72
C ARG A 50 -5.06 -12.77 5.93
N ILE A 51 -4.35 -12.92 7.04
CA ILE A 51 -3.13 -12.16 7.36
C ILE A 51 -1.98 -13.14 7.45
N GLY A 52 -1.00 -13.03 6.57
CA GLY A 52 0.05 -14.02 6.39
C GLY A 52 -0.45 -15.29 5.72
N GLY A 53 0.43 -16.28 5.64
CA GLY A 53 0.15 -17.53 4.96
C GLY A 53 0.70 -17.54 3.54
N GLU A 54 0.44 -18.64 2.85
CA GLU A 54 0.93 -18.87 1.50
C GLU A 54 -0.08 -19.69 0.69
N MET A 55 0.06 -19.62 -0.63
CA MET A 55 -0.71 -20.46 -1.53
C MET A 55 0.11 -21.70 -1.91
N THR A 56 -0.44 -22.88 -1.65
CA THR A 56 0.22 -24.13 -2.01
C THR A 56 0.20 -24.39 -3.50
N ASP A 57 1.03 -25.33 -3.97
CA ASP A 57 1.04 -25.78 -5.37
C ASP A 57 -0.31 -26.35 -5.82
N THR A 58 -1.12 -26.82 -4.90
CA THR A 58 -2.49 -27.30 -5.17
C THR A 58 -3.51 -26.16 -5.33
N GLY A 59 -3.12 -24.91 -5.07
CA GLY A 59 -4.01 -23.75 -5.15
C GLY A 59 -4.89 -23.58 -3.91
N LYS A 60 -4.48 -24.11 -2.76
CA LYS A 60 -5.11 -23.87 -1.46
C LYS A 60 -4.31 -22.90 -0.64
N ALA A 61 -4.98 -22.02 0.04
CA ALA A 61 -4.36 -21.07 0.97
C ALA A 61 -4.14 -21.74 2.33
N GLU A 62 -2.90 -21.76 2.82
CA GLU A 62 -2.52 -22.39 4.09
C GLU A 62 -1.79 -21.39 5.00
N GLY A 63 -1.85 -21.65 6.31
CA GLY A 63 -1.21 -20.80 7.31
C GLY A 63 -1.90 -19.44 7.52
N GLY A 64 -1.20 -18.55 8.24
CA GLY A 64 -1.69 -17.21 8.57
C GLY A 64 -2.81 -17.18 9.61
N ILE A 65 -3.25 -15.97 9.94
CA ILE A 65 -4.40 -15.70 10.80
C ILE A 65 -5.61 -15.51 9.89
N VAL A 66 -6.65 -16.32 10.11
CA VAL A 66 -7.87 -16.32 9.30
C VAL A 66 -9.00 -15.69 10.10
N ILE A 67 -9.63 -14.64 9.57
CA ILE A 67 -10.79 -13.97 10.17
C ILE A 67 -12.01 -14.28 9.28
N PRO A 68 -12.89 -15.22 9.73
CA PRO A 68 -14.02 -15.65 8.91
C PRO A 68 -14.98 -14.51 8.58
N GLY A 69 -15.47 -14.44 7.35
CA GLY A 69 -16.49 -13.51 6.90
C GLY A 69 -16.04 -12.04 6.74
N LEU A 70 -14.86 -11.67 7.25
CA LEU A 70 -14.43 -10.27 7.25
C LEU A 70 -14.24 -9.73 5.82
N LEU A 71 -13.73 -10.54 4.91
CA LEU A 71 -13.54 -10.10 3.52
C LEU A 71 -14.90 -9.86 2.82
N SER A 72 -15.90 -10.70 3.06
CA SER A 72 -17.25 -10.48 2.54
C SER A 72 -17.86 -9.16 3.05
N ILE A 73 -17.65 -8.83 4.33
CA ILE A 73 -18.10 -7.57 4.91
C ILE A 73 -17.36 -6.38 4.27
N LEU A 74 -16.04 -6.48 4.11
CA LEU A 74 -15.22 -5.39 3.54
C LEU A 74 -15.47 -5.17 2.05
N ALA A 75 -15.72 -6.22 1.28
CA ALA A 75 -15.92 -6.13 -0.17
C ALA A 75 -17.39 -5.99 -0.59
N GLY A 76 -18.35 -6.36 0.28
CA GLY A 76 -19.76 -6.42 -0.10
C GLY A 76 -20.74 -5.98 0.99
N TYR A 77 -20.27 -5.36 2.09
CA TYR A 77 -21.06 -4.84 3.22
C TYR A 77 -21.88 -5.89 4.00
N SER A 78 -21.73 -7.16 3.68
CA SER A 78 -22.51 -8.25 4.32
C SER A 78 -21.67 -9.53 4.39
N PRO A 79 -21.80 -10.34 5.43
CA PRO A 79 -21.19 -11.67 5.48
C PRO A 79 -21.67 -12.60 4.35
N GLU A 80 -22.90 -12.42 3.88
CA GLU A 80 -23.50 -13.19 2.79
C GLU A 80 -23.02 -12.75 1.39
N ALA A 81 -22.30 -11.63 1.30
CA ALA A 81 -21.75 -11.17 0.03
C ALA A 81 -20.75 -12.20 -0.52
N VAL A 82 -20.98 -12.58 -1.77
CA VAL A 82 -20.13 -13.54 -2.47
C VAL A 82 -18.90 -12.80 -2.99
N VAL A 83 -17.72 -13.23 -2.54
CA VAL A 83 -16.43 -12.75 -3.06
C VAL A 83 -15.84 -13.80 -3.99
N LYS A 84 -15.38 -13.37 -5.15
CA LYS A 84 -14.74 -14.25 -6.14
C LYS A 84 -13.33 -14.61 -5.70
N GLY A 85 -13.05 -15.92 -5.61
CA GLY A 85 -11.74 -16.47 -5.30
C GLY A 85 -10.90 -16.77 -6.54
N LEU A 86 -9.69 -17.23 -6.31
CA LEU A 86 -8.75 -17.64 -7.35
C LEU A 86 -9.20 -18.90 -8.13
N ASP A 87 -10.11 -19.69 -7.56
CA ASP A 87 -10.73 -20.86 -8.20
C ASP A 87 -11.49 -20.53 -9.50
N GLN A 88 -11.97 -19.28 -9.64
CA GLN A 88 -12.66 -18.82 -10.84
C GLN A 88 -11.72 -18.24 -11.91
N ILE A 89 -10.42 -18.25 -11.67
CA ILE A 89 -9.42 -17.59 -12.51
C ILE A 89 -8.40 -18.64 -12.98
N PRO A 90 -8.15 -18.77 -14.29
CA PRO A 90 -7.08 -19.62 -14.80
C PRO A 90 -5.75 -19.27 -14.15
N ARG A 91 -4.95 -20.28 -13.81
CA ARG A 91 -3.72 -20.14 -13.02
C ARG A 91 -2.66 -19.29 -13.71
N ASP A 92 -2.61 -19.35 -15.02
CA ASP A 92 -1.74 -18.52 -15.87
C ASP A 92 -2.10 -17.04 -15.86
N LYS A 93 -3.28 -16.69 -15.34
CA LYS A 93 -3.80 -15.33 -15.22
C LYS A 93 -3.84 -14.81 -13.77
N TRP A 94 -3.29 -15.59 -12.83
CA TRP A 94 -3.18 -15.13 -11.46
C TRP A 94 -2.17 -13.98 -11.35
N PRO A 95 -2.47 -12.95 -10.54
CA PRO A 95 -1.46 -11.99 -10.15
C PRO A 95 -0.30 -12.67 -9.41
N PRO A 96 0.92 -12.10 -9.43
CA PRO A 96 2.00 -12.58 -8.59
C PRO A 96 1.59 -12.59 -7.12
N LEU A 97 1.62 -13.75 -6.47
CA LEU A 97 1.11 -13.92 -5.10
C LEU A 97 1.93 -13.18 -4.03
N VAL A 98 3.12 -12.69 -4.37
CA VAL A 98 3.88 -11.76 -3.53
C VAL A 98 3.08 -10.51 -3.16
N VAL A 99 2.04 -10.16 -3.92
CA VAL A 99 1.16 -9.03 -3.64
C VAL A 99 0.48 -9.14 -2.27
N HIS A 100 0.18 -10.36 -1.81
CA HIS A 100 -0.35 -10.61 -0.48
C HIS A 100 0.63 -10.18 0.62
N ALA A 101 1.86 -10.66 0.57
CA ALA A 101 2.87 -10.29 1.55
C ALA A 101 3.17 -8.78 1.56
N LEU A 102 3.20 -8.14 0.39
CA LEU A 102 3.36 -6.68 0.29
C LEU A 102 2.18 -5.95 0.93
N PHE A 103 0.97 -6.46 0.74
CA PHE A 103 -0.25 -5.90 1.34
C PHE A 103 -0.22 -6.03 2.86
N ASP A 104 0.12 -7.20 3.39
CA ASP A 104 0.23 -7.44 4.83
C ASP A 104 1.27 -6.52 5.49
N ILE A 105 2.45 -6.38 4.88
CA ILE A 105 3.49 -5.45 5.36
C ILE A 105 2.94 -4.02 5.37
N LYS A 106 2.29 -3.59 4.29
CA LYS A 106 1.69 -2.26 4.22
C LYS A 106 0.63 -2.06 5.30
N MET A 107 -0.26 -3.03 5.51
CA MET A 107 -1.31 -2.94 6.53
C MET A 107 -0.74 -2.93 7.95
N ALA A 108 0.31 -3.70 8.22
CA ALA A 108 1.04 -3.64 9.50
C ALA A 108 1.66 -2.26 9.75
N LEU A 109 2.28 -1.64 8.73
CA LEU A 109 2.83 -0.29 8.82
C LEU A 109 1.74 0.77 9.03
N VAL A 110 0.59 0.64 8.35
CA VAL A 110 -0.58 1.53 8.56
C VAL A 110 -1.09 1.39 9.99
N GLY A 111 -1.25 0.16 10.50
CA GLY A 111 -1.67 -0.09 11.87
C GLY A 111 -0.72 0.50 12.90
N LEU A 112 0.59 0.28 12.73
CA LEU A 112 1.63 0.86 13.58
C LEU A 112 1.58 2.38 13.55
N SER A 113 1.47 2.98 12.37
CA SER A 113 1.37 4.44 12.21
C SER A 113 0.15 5.01 12.92
N THR A 114 -0.99 4.36 12.75
CA THR A 114 -2.25 4.76 13.41
C THR A 114 -2.12 4.69 14.94
N ALA A 115 -1.54 3.61 15.47
CA ALA A 115 -1.32 3.44 16.90
C ALA A 115 -0.40 4.54 17.48
N LEU A 116 0.68 4.88 16.77
CA LEU A 116 1.62 5.92 17.20
C LEU A 116 0.99 7.32 17.11
N ILE A 117 0.17 7.60 16.10
CA ILE A 117 -0.57 8.86 16.00
C ILE A 117 -1.59 8.96 17.13
N ALA A 118 -2.32 7.88 17.43
CA ALA A 118 -3.27 7.83 18.55
C ALA A 118 -2.56 8.07 19.90
N LEU A 119 -1.39 7.44 20.11
CA LEU A 119 -0.54 7.70 21.29
C LEU A 119 -0.07 9.17 21.34
N ALA A 120 0.27 9.78 20.21
CA ALA A 120 0.63 11.20 20.15
C ALA A 120 -0.53 12.09 20.60
N VAL A 121 -1.73 11.82 20.12
CA VAL A 121 -2.95 12.53 20.55
C VAL A 121 -3.17 12.36 22.05
N PHE A 122 -3.05 11.13 22.56
CA PHE A 122 -3.18 10.82 23.98
C PHE A 122 -2.16 11.59 24.85
N PHE A 123 -0.87 11.56 24.52
CA PHE A 123 0.17 12.30 25.25
C PHE A 123 -0.09 13.81 25.20
N TYR A 124 -0.47 14.34 24.05
CA TYR A 124 -0.82 15.75 23.94
C TYR A 124 -2.03 16.13 24.80
N TRP A 125 -3.08 15.33 24.76
CA TRP A 125 -4.30 15.58 25.54
C TRP A 125 -4.03 15.49 27.04
N ARG A 126 -3.27 14.48 27.49
CA ARG A 126 -3.04 14.19 28.93
C ARG A 126 -1.95 15.04 29.56
N TYR A 127 -0.84 15.27 28.85
CA TYR A 127 0.37 15.87 29.40
C TYR A 127 0.80 17.18 28.73
N LYS A 128 0.16 17.60 27.65
CA LYS A 128 0.53 18.75 26.80
C LYS A 128 1.99 18.75 26.32
N SER A 129 2.66 17.60 26.42
CA SER A 129 4.06 17.41 26.08
C SER A 129 4.31 16.01 25.52
N PHE A 130 5.42 15.83 24.83
CA PHE A 130 5.85 14.54 24.29
C PHE A 130 7.13 14.08 24.96
N PRO A 131 7.19 12.83 25.50
CA PRO A 131 8.43 12.23 25.99
C PRO A 131 9.52 12.25 24.93
N ARG A 132 10.79 12.39 25.35
CA ARG A 132 11.92 12.40 24.40
C ARG A 132 11.94 11.14 23.53
N LEU A 133 11.78 9.96 24.12
CA LEU A 133 11.75 8.68 23.43
C LEU A 133 10.67 8.69 22.32
N PHE A 134 9.48 9.17 22.64
CA PHE A 134 8.37 9.23 21.66
C PHE A 134 8.69 10.15 20.47
N ARG A 135 9.32 11.32 20.73
CA ARG A 135 9.76 12.24 19.66
C ARG A 135 10.79 11.59 18.74
N THR A 136 11.73 10.81 19.31
CA THR A 136 12.74 10.08 18.53
C THR A 136 12.10 8.99 17.67
N MET A 137 11.06 8.30 18.18
CA MET A 137 10.31 7.29 17.42
C MET A 137 9.54 7.87 16.24
N LEU A 138 9.20 9.17 16.27
CA LEU A 138 8.51 9.81 15.15
C LEU A 138 9.43 10.18 13.97
N ILE A 139 10.76 10.22 14.17
CA ILE A 139 11.70 10.63 13.11
C ILE A 139 11.62 9.71 11.87
N PRO A 140 11.62 8.36 12.00
CA PRO A 140 11.54 7.48 10.84
C PRO A 140 10.19 7.53 10.09
N PHE A 141 9.16 8.16 10.65
CA PHE A 141 7.83 8.19 10.03
C PHE A 141 7.77 8.86 8.66
N GLY A 142 8.63 9.85 8.41
CA GLY A 142 8.75 10.44 7.08
C GLY A 142 9.18 9.43 6.02
N VAL A 143 10.19 8.61 6.35
CA VAL A 143 10.68 7.54 5.47
C VAL A 143 9.64 6.42 5.35
N LEU A 144 9.00 6.02 6.46
CA LEU A 144 7.94 5.01 6.45
C LEU A 144 6.75 5.45 5.59
N GLY A 145 6.39 6.73 5.60
CA GLY A 145 5.36 7.28 4.73
C GLY A 145 5.67 7.08 3.25
N LEU A 146 6.90 7.37 2.83
CA LEU A 146 7.35 7.11 1.45
C LEU A 146 7.31 5.62 1.11
N LEU A 147 7.81 4.76 2.00
CA LEU A 147 7.75 3.31 1.81
C LEU A 147 6.32 2.79 1.67
N MET A 148 5.36 3.32 2.44
CA MET A 148 3.94 2.94 2.31
C MET A 148 3.34 3.37 0.97
N VAL A 149 3.75 4.50 0.42
CA VAL A 149 3.34 4.94 -0.94
C VAL A 149 3.89 3.98 -1.98
N GLU A 150 5.18 3.66 -1.92
CA GLU A 150 5.83 2.72 -2.84
C GLU A 150 5.22 1.31 -2.76
N LEU A 151 5.01 0.78 -1.56
CA LEU A 151 4.33 -0.50 -1.37
C LEU A 151 2.91 -0.48 -1.98
N GLY A 152 2.18 0.62 -1.79
CA GLY A 152 0.86 0.80 -2.40
C GLY A 152 0.89 0.77 -3.92
N TRP A 153 1.89 1.39 -4.52
CA TRP A 153 2.10 1.38 -5.96
C TRP A 153 2.43 -0.03 -6.46
N TYR A 154 3.38 -0.73 -5.82
CA TYR A 154 3.71 -2.12 -6.18
C TYR A 154 2.51 -3.05 -6.09
N ILE A 155 1.72 -2.97 -5.00
CA ILE A 155 0.49 -3.76 -4.84
C ILE A 155 -0.49 -3.47 -5.98
N THR A 156 -0.59 -2.23 -6.39
CA THR A 156 -1.51 -1.83 -7.47
C THR A 156 -1.05 -2.37 -8.82
N GLU A 157 0.22 -2.26 -9.15
CA GLU A 157 0.76 -2.69 -10.44
C GLU A 157 0.91 -4.21 -10.55
N LEU A 158 1.43 -4.87 -9.52
CA LEU A 158 1.56 -6.33 -9.50
C LEU A 158 0.19 -7.02 -9.40
N GLY A 159 -0.72 -6.49 -8.58
CA GLY A 159 -2.06 -7.05 -8.43
C GLY A 159 -2.92 -6.92 -9.68
N ARG A 160 -2.58 -6.03 -10.60
CA ARG A 160 -3.26 -5.89 -11.89
C ARG A 160 -2.83 -6.95 -12.92
N GLN A 161 -1.61 -7.51 -12.76
CA GLN A 161 -1.13 -8.55 -13.67
C GLN A 161 -2.09 -9.77 -13.62
N SER A 162 -2.33 -10.50 -14.71
CA SER A 162 -1.71 -10.41 -16.05
C SER A 162 -2.42 -9.46 -17.03
N TRP A 163 -3.22 -8.49 -16.55
CA TRP A 163 -4.03 -7.65 -17.41
C TRP A 163 -3.50 -6.22 -17.49
N THR A 164 -3.49 -5.66 -18.70
CA THR A 164 -3.41 -4.21 -18.90
C THR A 164 -4.81 -3.60 -18.80
N ILE A 165 -5.81 -4.25 -19.42
CA ILE A 165 -7.22 -3.91 -19.30
C ILE A 165 -7.96 -5.20 -18.93
N VAL A 166 -8.52 -5.25 -17.73
CA VAL A 166 -9.16 -6.45 -17.18
C VAL A 166 -10.20 -7.00 -18.14
N GLY A 167 -10.09 -8.28 -18.49
CA GLY A 167 -11.00 -8.99 -19.39
C GLY A 167 -10.90 -8.61 -20.87
N LYS A 168 -10.04 -7.65 -21.24
CA LYS A 168 -9.91 -7.18 -22.63
C LYS A 168 -8.51 -7.35 -23.22
N GLN A 169 -7.47 -6.96 -22.46
CA GLN A 169 -6.10 -6.95 -22.96
C GLN A 169 -5.13 -7.47 -21.91
N LEU A 170 -4.40 -8.52 -22.24
CA LEU A 170 -3.29 -9.00 -21.42
C LEU A 170 -2.08 -8.09 -21.56
N THR A 171 -1.27 -8.01 -20.50
CA THR A 171 -0.01 -7.26 -20.53
C THR A 171 0.94 -7.81 -21.60
N ALA A 172 0.94 -9.12 -21.81
CA ALA A 172 1.73 -9.76 -22.86
C ALA A 172 1.36 -9.28 -24.28
N ASP A 173 0.10 -8.89 -24.51
CA ASP A 173 -0.37 -8.41 -25.81
C ASP A 173 -0.23 -6.88 -25.97
N ALA A 174 0.15 -6.19 -24.89
CA ALA A 174 0.28 -4.73 -24.86
C ALA A 174 1.70 -4.22 -25.17
N PHE A 175 2.63 -5.12 -25.46
CA PHE A 175 4.02 -4.73 -25.77
C PHE A 175 4.11 -3.98 -27.10
N THR A 176 4.64 -2.77 -27.02
CA THR A 176 5.00 -2.01 -28.22
C THR A 176 6.32 -2.53 -28.77
N VAL A 177 6.29 -3.20 -29.91
CA VAL A 177 7.48 -3.61 -30.64
C VAL A 177 7.91 -2.45 -31.54
N GLY A 178 8.56 -1.45 -30.97
CA GLY A 178 9.06 -0.28 -31.72
C GLY A 178 10.59 -0.28 -31.81
N ALA A 179 11.14 0.00 -32.99
CA ALA A 179 12.59 0.12 -33.20
C ALA A 179 13.26 1.17 -32.29
N ASN A 180 12.49 2.11 -31.75
CA ASN A 180 12.98 3.24 -30.94
C ASN A 180 12.86 3.04 -29.41
N ILE A 181 12.52 1.82 -28.95
CA ILE A 181 12.31 1.58 -27.50
C ILE A 181 13.60 1.80 -26.69
N HIS A 182 14.76 1.47 -27.26
CA HIS A 182 16.06 1.73 -26.63
C HIS A 182 16.32 3.22 -26.43
N ASN A 183 16.02 4.05 -27.43
CA ASN A 183 16.18 5.49 -27.31
C ASN A 183 15.26 6.08 -26.26
N SER A 184 14.03 5.59 -26.15
CA SER A 184 13.09 6.00 -25.10
C SER A 184 13.61 5.66 -23.70
N ILE A 185 14.17 4.45 -23.49
CA ILE A 185 14.77 4.07 -22.21
C ILE A 185 15.91 5.01 -21.83
N ILE A 186 16.81 5.33 -22.78
CA ILE A 186 17.94 6.25 -22.53
C ILE A 186 17.41 7.62 -22.12
N VAL A 187 16.41 8.15 -22.82
CA VAL A 187 15.79 9.44 -22.49
C VAL A 187 15.19 9.43 -21.09
N PHE A 188 14.47 8.38 -20.72
CA PHE A 188 13.90 8.23 -19.37
C PHE A 188 14.99 8.16 -18.29
N VAL A 189 16.04 7.36 -18.49
CA VAL A 189 17.15 7.24 -17.53
C VAL A 189 17.84 8.58 -17.33
N LEU A 190 18.11 9.32 -18.42
CA LEU A 190 18.71 10.65 -18.34
C LEU A 190 17.80 11.65 -17.63
N LEU A 191 16.51 11.67 -17.97
CA LEU A 191 15.53 12.55 -17.33
C LEU A 191 15.45 12.32 -15.82
N PHE A 192 15.25 11.06 -15.41
CA PHE A 192 15.18 10.72 -13.97
C PHE A 192 16.52 10.92 -13.26
N GLY A 193 17.64 10.69 -13.94
CA GLY A 193 18.97 11.02 -13.42
C GLY A 193 19.13 12.52 -13.13
N VAL A 194 18.75 13.39 -14.06
CA VAL A 194 18.78 14.84 -13.87
C VAL A 194 17.83 15.27 -12.75
N LEU A 195 16.61 14.75 -12.70
CA LEU A 195 15.66 15.06 -11.64
C LEU A 195 16.17 14.61 -10.27
N GLY A 196 16.73 13.41 -10.17
CA GLY A 196 17.32 12.90 -8.93
C GLY A 196 18.48 13.75 -8.43
N LEU A 197 19.42 14.09 -9.31
CA LEU A 197 20.55 14.96 -8.97
C LEU A 197 20.09 16.37 -8.57
N SER A 198 19.11 16.94 -9.28
CA SER A 198 18.53 18.25 -8.95
C SER A 198 17.87 18.24 -7.57
N THR A 199 17.15 17.16 -7.24
CA THR A 199 16.52 16.98 -5.92
C THR A 199 17.57 16.89 -4.83
N LEU A 200 18.60 16.06 -5.00
CA LEU A 200 19.71 15.94 -4.03
C LEU A 200 20.43 17.28 -3.84
N PHE A 201 20.66 18.01 -4.91
CA PHE A 201 21.28 19.34 -4.83
C PHE A 201 20.38 20.32 -4.06
N ALA A 202 19.09 20.38 -4.36
CA ALA A 202 18.13 21.25 -3.69
C ALA A 202 18.04 20.94 -2.18
N LEU A 203 17.97 19.64 -1.81
CA LEU A 203 17.96 19.22 -0.41
C LEU A 203 19.27 19.56 0.32
N SER A 204 20.42 19.36 -0.32
CA SER A 204 21.71 19.70 0.26
C SER A 204 21.88 21.21 0.45
N TYR A 205 21.40 22.00 -0.51
CA TYR A 205 21.38 23.46 -0.43
C TYR A 205 20.45 23.95 0.69
N ALA A 206 19.23 23.43 0.77
CA ALA A 206 18.26 23.77 1.80
C ALA A 206 18.79 23.45 3.22
N THR A 207 19.35 22.27 3.43
CA THR A 207 19.92 21.88 4.72
C THR A 207 21.10 22.73 5.13
N LYS A 208 21.96 23.12 4.18
CA LYS A 208 23.10 24.01 4.44
C LYS A 208 22.62 25.43 4.78
N HIS A 209 21.61 25.91 4.08
CA HIS A 209 21.04 27.23 4.31
C HIS A 209 20.40 27.30 5.71
N TRP A 210 19.57 26.33 6.10
CA TRP A 210 18.95 26.27 7.42
C TRP A 210 19.96 26.22 8.56
N ARG A 211 21.01 25.40 8.44
CA ARG A 211 22.09 25.33 9.44
C ARG A 211 22.83 26.65 9.61
N ASN A 212 22.98 27.42 8.56
CA ASN A 212 23.63 28.74 8.63
C ASN A 212 22.73 29.78 9.28
N THR A 213 21.42 29.74 9.03
CA THR A 213 20.44 30.65 9.64
C THR A 213 20.33 30.40 11.15
N GLU A 214 20.32 29.15 11.59
CA GLU A 214 20.33 28.81 13.03
C GLU A 214 21.59 29.32 13.75
N LYS A 215 22.76 29.25 13.11
CA LYS A 215 24.01 29.75 13.70
C LYS A 215 24.08 31.28 13.83
N GLN A 216 23.29 32.01 13.06
CA GLN A 216 23.21 33.49 13.13
C GLN A 216 22.20 33.99 14.18
N SER A 217 21.34 33.10 14.69
CA SER A 217 20.30 33.45 15.68
C SER A 217 20.76 33.24 17.13
N TRP A 218 22.00 32.85 17.36
CA TRP A 218 22.68 32.73 18.66
C TRP A 218 23.88 33.69 18.75
#